data_33ab5e8f43d68270b582cf8d55260f0d
#
_entry.id   33ab5e8f43d68270b582cf8d55260f0d
#
_cell.length_a   1.000
_cell.length_b   1.000
_cell.length_c   1.000
_cell.angle_alpha   90.00
_cell.angle_beta   90.00
_cell.angle_gamma   90.00
#
_symmetry.space_group_name_H-M   'P 1'
#
loop_
_entity.id
_entity.type
_entity.pdbx_description
1 polymer ?
#
loop_
_entity_poly.entity_id
_entity_poly.type
_entity_poly.pdbx_seq_one_letter_code
_entity_poly.pdbx_strand_id
1 'polypeptide(L)'
;LRSAGAEEGQQLNAAAMALGAGGNLIAQQIGARLGLDDPLPLQFVHWLVGDTWYRRQVDLTGDGNFEIDRFGERRGVIRGDLGESIVYRRPVTEVLGRFLPNTLLLGIAAYVVTIIFSLTFGIFAALNQYSVADNIITAGAFFTYSLPVFLTALILVQIFAVQFRHWGLPALPVSGMYNPRGDRSITDLIQHMILPVAALSSISIAGYSR
;
A
#
# COMPACT_ATOMS: atom_id res chain seq x y z
N LEU A 1 32.37 8.01 50.66
CA LEU A 1 31.81 7.06 49.68
C LEU A 1 30.29 7.20 49.47
N ARG A 2 29.53 7.78 50.46
CA ARG A 2 28.05 7.94 50.32
C ARG A 2 27.66 9.24 49.56
N SER A 3 28.51 10.25 49.48
CA SER A 3 28.26 11.49 48.72
C SER A 3 28.43 11.37 47.23
N ALA A 4 29.42 10.58 46.76
CA ALA A 4 29.69 10.38 45.34
C ALA A 4 28.55 9.69 44.59
N GLY A 5 27.87 8.72 45.20
CA GLY A 5 26.72 8.05 44.57
C GLY A 5 25.46 8.91 44.47
N ALA A 6 25.30 9.89 45.34
CA ALA A 6 24.19 10.83 45.27
C ALA A 6 24.39 11.87 44.16
N GLU A 7 25.61 12.30 43.91
CA GLU A 7 25.99 13.24 42.84
C GLU A 7 25.87 12.58 41.47
N GLU A 8 26.30 11.31 41.33
CA GLU A 8 26.11 10.54 40.08
C GLU A 8 24.63 10.32 39.77
N GLY A 9 23.82 10.00 40.75
CA GLY A 9 22.36 9.84 40.59
C GLY A 9 21.67 11.14 40.15
N GLN A 10 22.12 12.30 40.70
CA GLN A 10 21.60 13.59 40.27
C GLN A 10 22.02 13.96 38.84
N GLN A 11 23.25 13.66 38.46
CA GLN A 11 23.74 13.91 37.11
C GLN A 11 23.01 13.02 36.06
N LEU A 12 22.76 11.75 36.37
CA LEU A 12 22.00 10.86 35.50
C LEU A 12 20.53 11.31 35.36
N ASN A 13 19.90 11.77 36.44
CA ASN A 13 18.56 12.31 36.38
C ASN A 13 18.49 13.64 35.60
N ALA A 14 19.46 14.52 35.78
CA ALA A 14 19.55 15.77 35.00
C ALA A 14 19.77 15.48 33.50
N ALA A 15 20.63 14.52 33.17
CA ALA A 15 20.86 14.09 31.80
C ALA A 15 19.59 13.44 31.17
N ALA A 16 18.88 12.60 31.95
CA ALA A 16 17.62 12.00 31.48
C ALA A 16 16.52 13.04 31.26
N MET A 17 16.42 14.04 32.12
CA MET A 17 15.50 15.17 31.95
C MET A 17 15.88 16.04 30.76
N ALA A 18 17.17 16.31 30.53
CA ALA A 18 17.65 17.06 29.37
C ALA A 18 17.40 16.32 28.05
N LEU A 19 17.59 14.99 28.03
CA LEU A 19 17.25 14.15 26.87
C LEU A 19 15.75 14.10 26.62
N GLY A 20 14.92 14.03 27.65
CA GLY A 20 13.46 14.09 27.55
C GLY A 20 12.96 15.47 27.08
N ALA A 21 13.54 16.55 27.60
CA ALA A 21 13.24 17.91 27.16
C ALA A 21 13.68 18.15 25.72
N GLY A 22 14.87 17.68 25.32
CA GLY A 22 15.34 17.76 23.95
C GLY A 22 14.47 16.98 22.96
N GLY A 23 13.99 15.79 23.35
CA GLY A 23 13.04 15.00 22.57
C GLY A 23 11.71 15.70 22.36
N ASN A 24 11.19 16.35 23.40
CA ASN A 24 9.94 17.13 23.33
C ASN A 24 10.09 18.38 22.45
N LEU A 25 11.22 19.10 22.55
CA LEU A 25 11.49 20.25 21.69
C LEU A 25 11.59 19.87 20.21
N ILE A 26 12.28 18.77 19.89
CA ILE A 26 12.37 18.25 18.52
C ILE A 26 10.99 17.85 18.01
N ALA A 27 10.19 17.17 18.82
CA ALA A 27 8.82 16.79 18.46
C ALA A 27 7.94 18.02 18.21
N GLN A 28 8.01 19.04 19.05
CA GLN A 28 7.30 20.32 18.87
C GLN A 28 7.76 21.06 17.60
N GLN A 29 9.06 21.15 17.36
CA GLN A 29 9.59 21.77 16.15
C GLN A 29 9.15 21.02 14.86
N ILE A 30 9.12 19.68 14.90
CA ILE A 30 8.60 18.88 13.79
C ILE A 30 7.11 19.10 13.64
N GLY A 31 6.34 19.11 14.73
CA GLY A 31 4.90 19.39 14.74
C GLY A 31 4.57 20.74 14.12
N ALA A 32 5.25 21.79 14.58
CA ALA A 32 5.08 23.14 14.05
C ALA A 32 5.47 23.24 12.54
N ARG A 33 6.60 22.61 12.14
CA ARG A 33 7.00 22.55 10.72
C ARG A 33 5.99 21.79 9.85
N LEU A 34 5.43 20.72 10.38
CA LEU A 34 4.43 19.92 9.69
C LEU A 34 3.03 20.53 9.74
N GLY A 35 2.83 21.58 10.54
CA GLY A 35 1.53 22.22 10.73
C GLY A 35 0.53 21.32 11.45
N LEU A 36 1.01 20.46 12.35
CA LEU A 36 0.15 19.56 13.11
C LEU A 36 -0.64 20.29 14.20
N ASP A 37 -0.21 21.51 14.57
CA ASP A 37 -0.87 22.37 15.55
C ASP A 37 -2.04 23.16 14.92
N ASP A 38 -2.14 23.18 13.58
CA ASP A 38 -3.25 23.83 12.88
C ASP A 38 -4.56 23.04 13.05
N PRO A 39 -5.74 23.68 13.02
CA PRO A 39 -7.02 22.99 12.99
C PRO A 39 -7.10 22.00 11.80
N LEU A 40 -7.72 20.83 12.00
CA LEU A 40 -7.81 19.77 10.98
C LEU A 40 -8.26 20.24 9.58
N PRO A 41 -9.27 21.14 9.45
CA PRO A 41 -9.65 21.66 8.13
C PRO A 41 -8.51 22.42 7.44
N LEU A 42 -7.72 23.18 8.22
CA LEU A 42 -6.60 23.96 7.70
C LEU A 42 -5.44 23.05 7.30
N GLN A 43 -5.15 22.00 8.10
CA GLN A 43 -4.18 20.97 7.73
C GLN A 43 -4.53 20.30 6.40
N PHE A 44 -5.83 20.01 6.18
CA PHE A 44 -6.30 19.43 4.92
C PHE A 44 -6.11 20.39 3.74
N VAL A 45 -6.43 21.68 3.92
CA VAL A 45 -6.21 22.70 2.89
C VAL A 45 -4.72 22.84 2.57
N HIS A 46 -3.85 22.90 3.58
CA HIS A 46 -2.41 22.96 3.41
C HIS A 46 -1.85 21.71 2.70
N TRP A 47 -2.37 20.54 3.01
CA TRP A 47 -2.01 19.31 2.32
C TRP A 47 -2.46 19.32 0.85
N LEU A 48 -3.67 19.81 0.59
CA LEU A 48 -4.27 19.80 -0.76
C LEU A 48 -3.64 20.86 -1.68
N VAL A 49 -3.58 22.11 -1.23
CA VAL A 49 -3.17 23.28 -2.02
C VAL A 49 -1.70 23.64 -1.84
N GLY A 50 -1.13 23.23 -0.70
CA GLY A 50 0.19 23.63 -0.22
C GLY A 50 0.11 24.76 0.80
N ASP A 51 1.24 24.99 1.47
CA ASP A 51 1.37 26.02 2.51
C ASP A 51 2.40 27.11 2.16
N THR A 52 2.87 27.16 0.91
CA THR A 52 3.84 28.15 0.44
C THR A 52 3.34 29.61 0.49
N TRP A 53 2.03 29.80 0.66
CA TRP A 53 1.36 31.09 0.79
C TRP A 53 1.05 31.46 2.25
N TYR A 54 1.19 30.49 3.18
CA TYR A 54 0.86 30.63 4.59
C TYR A 54 2.13 30.89 5.41
N ARG A 55 2.11 31.92 6.25
CA ARG A 55 3.20 32.24 7.14
C ARG A 55 2.99 31.56 8.49
N ARG A 56 3.97 30.83 8.95
CA ARG A 56 3.96 30.23 10.29
C ARG A 56 4.98 30.89 11.16
N GLN A 57 4.54 31.22 12.35
CA GLN A 57 5.44 31.60 13.43
C GLN A 57 5.92 30.31 14.10
N VAL A 58 7.21 30.05 14.09
CA VAL A 58 7.80 28.86 14.67
C VAL A 58 8.75 29.27 15.78
N ASP A 59 8.50 28.82 17.00
CA ASP A 59 9.44 28.95 18.11
C ASP A 59 10.56 27.91 17.91
N LEU A 60 11.75 28.36 17.52
CA LEU A 60 12.90 27.49 17.27
C LEU A 60 13.72 27.20 18.53
N THR A 61 13.59 28.05 19.55
CA THR A 61 14.40 27.98 20.76
C THR A 61 13.64 27.37 21.92
N GLY A 62 12.29 27.32 21.86
CA GLY A 62 11.44 26.82 22.92
C GLY A 62 11.33 27.79 24.11
N ASP A 63 11.71 29.06 23.89
CA ASP A 63 11.65 30.12 24.91
C ASP A 63 10.36 30.96 24.88
N GLY A 64 9.43 30.60 24.00
CA GLY A 64 8.16 31.30 23.80
C GLY A 64 8.28 32.52 22.89
N ASN A 65 9.47 32.82 22.36
CA ASN A 65 9.68 33.89 21.39
C ASN A 65 9.57 33.34 19.97
N PHE A 66 8.56 33.78 19.24
CA PHE A 66 8.36 33.40 17.82
C PHE A 66 9.24 34.29 16.94
N GLU A 67 10.48 33.83 16.70
CA GLU A 67 11.50 34.65 16.03
C GLU A 67 11.45 34.61 14.52
N ILE A 68 10.85 33.61 13.87
CA ILE A 68 10.95 33.42 12.43
C ILE A 68 9.61 33.19 11.79
N ASP A 69 9.18 34.17 11.00
CA ASP A 69 8.06 34.10 10.08
C ASP A 69 8.51 33.41 8.79
N ARG A 70 8.31 32.07 8.70
CA ARG A 70 8.63 31.26 7.51
C ARG A 70 7.38 30.90 6.73
N PHE A 71 7.50 30.95 5.41
CA PHE A 71 6.51 30.31 4.53
C PHE A 71 6.63 28.81 4.60
N GLY A 72 5.53 28.09 4.46
CA GLY A 72 5.55 26.65 4.31
C GLY A 72 6.33 26.22 3.05
N GLU A 73 6.90 25.03 3.07
CA GLU A 73 7.73 24.49 1.98
C GLU A 73 6.95 23.53 1.07
N ARG A 74 5.72 23.17 1.43
CA ARG A 74 4.90 22.18 0.71
C ARG A 74 4.16 22.83 -0.45
N ARG A 75 4.30 22.25 -1.63
CA ARG A 75 3.56 22.69 -2.83
C ARG A 75 2.12 22.20 -2.86
N GLY A 76 1.81 21.12 -2.14
CA GLY A 76 0.48 20.52 -2.08
C GLY A 76 0.17 19.54 -3.21
N VAL A 77 -0.81 18.67 -2.96
CA VAL A 77 -1.18 17.55 -3.84
C VAL A 77 -1.62 18.04 -5.23
N ILE A 78 -2.37 19.14 -5.31
CA ILE A 78 -2.83 19.72 -6.60
C ILE A 78 -1.65 20.13 -7.49
N ARG A 79 -0.52 20.48 -6.91
CA ARG A 79 0.71 20.85 -7.62
C ARG A 79 1.68 19.69 -7.78
N GLY A 80 1.23 18.44 -7.49
CA GLY A 80 2.01 17.23 -7.65
C GLY A 80 2.96 16.91 -6.48
N ASP A 81 2.87 17.62 -5.36
CA ASP A 81 3.66 17.36 -4.17
C ASP A 81 2.84 16.50 -3.18
N LEU A 82 3.06 15.19 -3.23
CA LEU A 82 2.46 14.21 -2.32
C LEU A 82 3.26 14.03 -1.03
N GLY A 83 4.32 14.82 -0.82
CA GLY A 83 5.23 14.70 0.30
C GLY A 83 6.21 13.53 0.16
N GLU A 84 6.87 13.19 1.26
CA GLU A 84 7.85 12.13 1.33
C GLU A 84 7.30 10.85 1.95
N SER A 85 7.69 9.70 1.40
CA SER A 85 7.37 8.40 1.96
C SER A 85 8.22 8.13 3.22
N ILE A 86 7.55 7.87 4.33
CA ILE A 86 8.21 7.52 5.61
C ILE A 86 9.05 6.24 5.48
N VAL A 87 8.56 5.26 4.70
CA VAL A 87 9.19 3.95 4.52
C VAL A 87 10.38 4.03 3.57
N TYR A 88 10.21 4.68 2.41
CA TYR A 88 11.23 4.72 1.36
C TYR A 88 12.16 5.94 1.47
N ARG A 89 11.82 6.93 2.29
CA ARG A 89 12.55 8.21 2.42
C ARG A 89 12.84 8.88 1.07
N ARG A 90 11.82 8.86 0.22
CA ARG A 90 11.84 9.44 -1.13
C ARG A 90 10.50 10.10 -1.42
N PRO A 91 10.44 11.02 -2.38
CA PRO A 91 9.17 11.62 -2.80
C PRO A 91 8.13 10.54 -3.15
N VAL A 92 6.90 10.70 -2.65
CA VAL A 92 5.80 9.74 -2.90
C VAL A 92 5.52 9.61 -4.40
N THR A 93 5.68 10.67 -5.17
CA THR A 93 5.53 10.68 -6.64
C THR A 93 6.48 9.69 -7.33
N GLU A 94 7.75 9.60 -6.88
CA GLU A 94 8.72 8.63 -7.40
C GLU A 94 8.33 7.20 -7.04
N VAL A 95 7.91 6.98 -5.79
CA VAL A 95 7.45 5.67 -5.32
C VAL A 95 6.22 5.21 -6.10
N LEU A 96 5.23 6.08 -6.27
CA LEU A 96 4.04 5.79 -7.07
C LEU A 96 4.39 5.50 -8.51
N GLY A 97 5.23 6.32 -9.15
CA GLY A 97 5.69 6.11 -10.53
C GLY A 97 6.33 4.73 -10.74
N ARG A 98 6.96 4.18 -9.71
CA ARG A 98 7.59 2.85 -9.77
C ARG A 98 6.59 1.70 -9.61
N PHE A 99 5.61 1.82 -8.72
CA PHE A 99 4.72 0.70 -8.39
C PHE A 99 3.38 0.77 -9.12
N LEU A 100 2.86 1.96 -9.38
CA LEU A 100 1.54 2.17 -9.97
C LEU A 100 1.36 1.50 -11.35
N PRO A 101 2.34 1.56 -12.29
CA PRO A 101 2.19 0.91 -13.59
C PRO A 101 1.98 -0.59 -13.48
N ASN A 102 2.73 -1.27 -12.61
CA ASN A 102 2.61 -2.72 -12.40
C ASN A 102 1.27 -3.09 -11.75
N THR A 103 0.82 -2.26 -10.79
CA THR A 103 -0.48 -2.44 -10.12
C THR A 103 -1.63 -2.25 -11.10
N LEU A 104 -1.56 -1.22 -11.95
CA LEU A 104 -2.56 -0.97 -12.98
C LEU A 104 -2.60 -2.08 -14.02
N LEU A 105 -1.44 -2.55 -14.48
CA LEU A 105 -1.35 -3.65 -15.44
C LEU A 105 -2.02 -4.91 -14.90
N LEU A 106 -1.71 -5.28 -13.65
CA LEU A 106 -2.31 -6.44 -12.99
C LEU A 106 -3.82 -6.26 -12.76
N GLY A 107 -4.24 -5.07 -12.29
CA GLY A 107 -5.63 -4.75 -12.05
C GLY A 107 -6.48 -4.77 -13.33
N ILE A 108 -5.98 -4.17 -14.41
CA ILE A 108 -6.65 -4.17 -15.70
C ILE A 108 -6.76 -5.60 -16.24
N ALA A 109 -5.69 -6.39 -16.17
CA ALA A 109 -5.72 -7.78 -16.62
C ALA A 109 -6.73 -8.61 -15.82
N ALA A 110 -6.76 -8.49 -14.49
CA ALA A 110 -7.74 -9.17 -13.65
C ALA A 110 -9.17 -8.73 -13.95
N TYR A 111 -9.38 -7.44 -14.21
CA TYR A 111 -10.69 -6.89 -14.56
C TYR A 111 -11.20 -7.41 -15.91
N VAL A 112 -10.35 -7.43 -16.93
CA VAL A 112 -10.69 -7.98 -18.27
C VAL A 112 -11.06 -9.46 -18.16
N VAL A 113 -10.26 -10.26 -17.45
CA VAL A 113 -10.54 -11.69 -17.21
C VAL A 113 -11.88 -11.84 -16.45
N THR A 114 -12.10 -11.02 -15.43
CA THR A 114 -13.37 -11.02 -14.68
C THR A 114 -14.56 -10.78 -15.61
N ILE A 115 -14.53 -9.75 -16.47
CA ILE A 115 -15.65 -9.44 -17.36
C ILE A 115 -15.92 -10.61 -18.32
N ILE A 116 -14.87 -11.13 -18.96
CA ILE A 116 -15.01 -12.22 -19.95
C ILE A 116 -15.66 -13.44 -19.30
N PHE A 117 -15.12 -13.91 -18.18
CA PHE A 117 -15.61 -15.12 -17.55
C PHE A 117 -16.96 -14.94 -16.85
N SER A 118 -17.19 -13.81 -16.17
CA SER A 118 -18.47 -13.56 -15.49
C SER A 118 -19.62 -13.44 -16.49
N LEU A 119 -19.43 -12.74 -17.61
CA LEU A 119 -20.45 -12.68 -18.66
C LEU A 119 -20.68 -14.05 -19.29
N THR A 120 -19.62 -14.79 -19.59
CA THR A 120 -19.71 -16.12 -20.19
C THR A 120 -20.50 -17.06 -19.27
N PHE A 121 -20.13 -17.15 -18.01
CA PHE A 121 -20.80 -18.02 -17.05
C PHE A 121 -22.22 -17.54 -16.71
N GLY A 122 -22.42 -16.22 -16.55
CA GLY A 122 -23.73 -15.64 -16.27
C GLY A 122 -24.73 -15.86 -17.43
N ILE A 123 -24.32 -15.60 -18.68
CA ILE A 123 -25.15 -15.83 -19.86
C ILE A 123 -25.43 -17.32 -20.01
N PHE A 124 -24.42 -18.18 -19.87
CA PHE A 124 -24.59 -19.62 -19.99
C PHE A 124 -25.54 -20.18 -18.92
N ALA A 125 -25.42 -19.75 -17.67
CA ALA A 125 -26.33 -20.12 -16.58
C ALA A 125 -27.76 -19.64 -16.86
N ALA A 126 -27.94 -18.41 -17.35
CA ALA A 126 -29.26 -17.85 -17.66
C ALA A 126 -29.95 -18.59 -18.81
N LEU A 127 -29.20 -18.98 -19.85
CA LEU A 127 -29.75 -19.75 -20.97
C LEU A 127 -30.07 -21.20 -20.61
N ASN A 128 -29.43 -21.77 -19.60
CA ASN A 128 -29.63 -23.14 -19.13
C ASN A 128 -30.18 -23.17 -17.69
N GLN A 129 -31.09 -22.29 -17.38
CA GLN A 129 -31.65 -22.12 -16.03
C GLN A 129 -32.20 -23.44 -15.48
N TYR A 130 -31.92 -23.73 -14.21
CA TYR A 130 -32.29 -24.97 -13.51
C TYR A 130 -31.64 -26.26 -14.05
N SER A 131 -30.73 -26.17 -14.98
CA SER A 131 -29.99 -27.32 -15.46
C SER A 131 -28.87 -27.75 -14.48
N VAL A 132 -28.31 -28.95 -14.72
CA VAL A 132 -27.14 -29.43 -13.97
C VAL A 132 -25.97 -28.46 -14.15
N ALA A 133 -25.80 -27.87 -15.34
CA ALA A 133 -24.73 -26.93 -15.64
C ALA A 133 -24.90 -25.62 -14.82
N ASP A 134 -26.08 -25.06 -14.74
CA ASP A 134 -26.41 -23.91 -13.91
C ASP A 134 -26.11 -24.20 -12.41
N ASN A 135 -26.53 -25.37 -11.92
CA ASN A 135 -26.26 -25.79 -10.55
C ASN A 135 -24.75 -25.92 -10.24
N ILE A 136 -23.96 -26.43 -11.20
CA ILE A 136 -22.49 -26.54 -11.04
C ILE A 136 -21.85 -25.15 -11.00
N ILE A 137 -22.20 -24.23 -11.92
CA ILE A 137 -21.70 -22.86 -11.94
C ILE A 137 -22.07 -22.15 -10.64
N THR A 138 -23.30 -22.28 -10.22
CA THR A 138 -23.83 -21.70 -8.99
C THR A 138 -23.09 -22.21 -7.75
N ALA A 139 -22.95 -23.54 -7.62
CA ALA A 139 -22.23 -24.15 -6.52
C ALA A 139 -20.75 -23.75 -6.49
N GLY A 140 -20.10 -23.73 -7.67
CA GLY A 140 -18.73 -23.26 -7.83
C GLY A 140 -18.55 -21.78 -7.46
N ALA A 141 -19.49 -20.94 -7.86
CA ALA A 141 -19.48 -19.52 -7.49
C ALA A 141 -19.62 -19.34 -5.97
N PHE A 142 -20.52 -20.04 -5.30
CA PHE A 142 -20.67 -20.00 -3.85
C PHE A 142 -19.40 -20.50 -3.13
N PHE A 143 -18.85 -21.61 -3.60
CA PHE A 143 -17.63 -22.16 -3.03
C PHE A 143 -16.48 -21.13 -3.13
N THR A 144 -16.26 -20.58 -4.31
CA THR A 144 -15.20 -19.60 -4.55
C THR A 144 -15.41 -18.31 -3.74
N TYR A 145 -16.65 -17.82 -3.68
CA TYR A 145 -17.00 -16.62 -2.92
C TYR A 145 -16.82 -16.80 -1.41
N SER A 146 -16.98 -18.02 -0.90
CA SER A 146 -16.81 -18.35 0.53
C SER A 146 -15.35 -18.41 0.94
N LEU A 147 -14.41 -18.52 -0.01
CA LEU A 147 -12.99 -18.60 0.28
C LEU A 147 -12.36 -17.20 0.34
N PRO A 148 -11.59 -16.88 1.38
CA PRO A 148 -10.76 -15.68 1.37
C PRO A 148 -9.78 -15.70 0.18
N VAL A 149 -9.57 -14.55 -0.49
CA VAL A 149 -8.73 -14.46 -1.68
C VAL A 149 -7.30 -14.98 -1.48
N PHE A 150 -6.72 -14.80 -0.29
CA PHE A 150 -5.39 -15.32 0.02
C PHE A 150 -5.35 -16.86 0.01
N LEU A 151 -6.42 -17.52 0.49
CA LEU A 151 -6.51 -18.97 0.49
C LEU A 151 -6.63 -19.51 -0.95
N THR A 152 -7.45 -18.86 -1.78
CA THR A 152 -7.52 -19.15 -3.22
C THR A 152 -6.16 -19.02 -3.89
N ALA A 153 -5.43 -17.95 -3.60
CA ALA A 153 -4.07 -17.75 -4.11
C ALA A 153 -3.11 -18.87 -3.67
N LEU A 154 -3.15 -19.29 -2.39
CA LEU A 154 -2.32 -20.38 -1.88
C LEU A 154 -2.65 -21.72 -2.56
N ILE A 155 -3.93 -22.04 -2.78
CA ILE A 155 -4.36 -23.24 -3.50
C ILE A 155 -3.84 -23.22 -4.95
N LEU A 156 -3.98 -22.10 -5.64
CA LEU A 156 -3.47 -21.95 -7.01
C LEU A 156 -1.94 -22.13 -7.07
N VAL A 157 -1.19 -21.52 -6.15
CA VAL A 157 0.27 -21.69 -6.05
C VAL A 157 0.62 -23.16 -5.77
N GLN A 158 -0.08 -23.80 -4.83
CA GLN A 158 0.16 -25.21 -4.50
C GLN A 158 -0.05 -26.12 -5.72
N ILE A 159 -1.09 -25.90 -6.50
CA ILE A 159 -1.39 -26.73 -7.67
C ILE A 159 -0.44 -26.38 -8.84
N PHE A 160 -0.42 -25.13 -9.29
CA PHE A 160 0.21 -24.75 -10.56
C PHE A 160 1.71 -24.46 -10.46
N ALA A 161 2.22 -24.17 -9.27
CA ALA A 161 3.65 -23.93 -9.11
C ALA A 161 4.36 -25.11 -8.45
N VAL A 162 3.78 -25.69 -7.39
CA VAL A 162 4.43 -26.77 -6.63
C VAL A 162 4.12 -28.13 -7.26
N GLN A 163 2.84 -28.49 -7.36
CA GLN A 163 2.44 -29.81 -7.81
C GLN A 163 2.79 -30.07 -9.28
N PHE A 164 2.63 -29.07 -10.16
CA PHE A 164 3.03 -29.17 -11.57
C PHE A 164 4.52 -29.45 -11.70
N ARG A 165 5.36 -28.84 -10.87
CA ARG A 165 6.80 -29.13 -10.84
C ARG A 165 7.09 -30.57 -10.44
N HIS A 166 6.34 -31.11 -9.45
CA HIS A 166 6.48 -32.52 -9.06
C HIS A 166 6.06 -33.50 -10.16
N TRP A 167 5.09 -33.13 -10.98
CA TRP A 167 4.64 -33.95 -12.11
C TRP A 167 5.46 -33.77 -13.40
N GLY A 168 6.50 -32.93 -13.34
CA GLY A 168 7.32 -32.63 -14.54
C GLY A 168 6.61 -31.74 -15.54
N LEU A 169 5.49 -31.10 -15.17
CA LEU A 169 4.76 -30.14 -15.99
C LEU A 169 5.37 -28.73 -15.87
N PRO A 170 5.15 -27.86 -16.87
CA PRO A 170 5.61 -26.48 -16.79
C PRO A 170 4.94 -25.74 -15.62
N ALA A 171 5.75 -25.47 -14.57
CA ALA A 171 5.28 -24.79 -13.38
C ALA A 171 5.21 -23.28 -13.59
N LEU A 172 4.13 -22.64 -13.11
CA LEU A 172 3.97 -21.20 -13.18
C LEU A 172 4.84 -20.48 -12.12
N PRO A 173 5.40 -19.32 -12.46
CA PRO A 173 6.16 -18.51 -11.53
C PRO A 173 5.26 -17.90 -10.44
N VAL A 174 5.80 -17.81 -9.21
CA VAL A 174 5.05 -17.41 -8.01
C VAL A 174 5.29 -15.94 -7.64
N SER A 175 6.42 -15.37 -8.06
CA SER A 175 6.84 -14.03 -7.62
C SER A 175 7.52 -13.23 -8.72
N GLY A 176 7.43 -11.90 -8.59
CA GLY A 176 8.01 -10.96 -9.56
C GLY A 176 7.11 -10.73 -10.77
N MET A 177 7.50 -9.79 -11.63
CA MET A 177 6.86 -9.50 -12.91
C MET A 177 7.58 -10.18 -14.08
N TYR A 178 8.85 -10.53 -13.88
CA TYR A 178 9.73 -11.14 -14.88
C TYR A 178 10.73 -12.05 -14.18
N ASN A 179 11.24 -13.02 -14.94
CA ASN A 179 12.33 -13.86 -14.48
C ASN A 179 13.61 -13.00 -14.29
N PRO A 180 14.23 -12.99 -13.09
CA PRO A 180 15.44 -12.19 -12.84
C PRO A 180 16.63 -12.54 -13.72
N ARG A 181 16.65 -13.75 -14.29
CA ARG A 181 17.74 -14.29 -15.12
C ARG A 181 17.35 -14.46 -16.59
N GLY A 182 16.12 -14.07 -16.97
CA GLY A 182 15.58 -14.23 -18.32
C GLY A 182 15.45 -12.89 -19.04
N ASP A 183 15.14 -13.00 -20.35
CA ASP A 183 14.73 -11.84 -21.12
C ASP A 183 13.36 -11.36 -20.66
N ARG A 184 13.20 -10.04 -20.56
CA ARG A 184 11.92 -9.40 -20.21
C ARG A 184 10.95 -9.46 -21.39
N SER A 185 10.54 -10.68 -21.75
CA SER A 185 9.61 -10.92 -22.85
C SER A 185 8.15 -10.75 -22.39
N ILE A 186 7.26 -10.51 -23.34
CA ILE A 186 5.82 -10.46 -23.10
C ILE A 186 5.31 -11.82 -22.59
N THR A 187 5.87 -12.91 -23.11
CA THR A 187 5.52 -14.29 -22.69
C THR A 187 5.86 -14.53 -21.22
N ASP A 188 7.05 -14.07 -20.78
CA ASP A 188 7.47 -14.17 -19.39
C ASP A 188 6.55 -13.34 -18.48
N LEU A 189 6.19 -12.13 -18.90
CA LEU A 189 5.23 -11.28 -18.18
C LEU A 189 3.87 -11.99 -18.01
N ILE A 190 3.32 -12.55 -19.09
CA ILE A 190 2.03 -13.25 -19.06
C ILE A 190 2.10 -14.43 -18.08
N GLN A 191 3.16 -15.25 -18.11
CA GLN A 191 3.31 -16.38 -17.20
C GLN A 191 3.31 -15.94 -15.73
N HIS A 192 3.98 -14.83 -15.40
CA HIS A 192 4.01 -14.27 -14.03
C HIS A 192 2.66 -13.67 -13.61
N MET A 193 1.84 -13.26 -14.56
CA MET A 193 0.52 -12.67 -14.28
C MET A 193 -0.59 -13.71 -14.11
N ILE A 194 -0.45 -14.94 -14.61
CA ILE A 194 -1.52 -15.96 -14.60
C ILE A 194 -2.04 -16.21 -13.18
N LEU A 195 -1.17 -16.54 -12.24
CA LEU A 195 -1.58 -16.88 -10.86
C LEU A 195 -2.23 -15.70 -10.12
N PRO A 196 -1.61 -14.51 -10.07
CA PRO A 196 -2.23 -13.37 -9.38
C PRO A 196 -3.51 -12.89 -10.07
N VAL A 197 -3.60 -12.90 -11.41
CA VAL A 197 -4.83 -12.57 -12.13
C VAL A 197 -5.92 -13.57 -11.82
N ALA A 198 -5.63 -14.88 -11.86
CA ALA A 198 -6.60 -15.93 -11.53
C ALA A 198 -7.11 -15.79 -10.08
N ALA A 199 -6.23 -15.50 -9.12
CA ALA A 199 -6.62 -15.31 -7.73
C ALA A 199 -7.51 -14.07 -7.53
N LEU A 200 -7.14 -12.93 -8.13
CA LEU A 200 -7.90 -11.68 -8.00
C LEU A 200 -9.24 -11.74 -8.74
N SER A 201 -9.29 -12.36 -9.92
CA SER A 201 -10.51 -12.45 -10.72
C SER A 201 -11.50 -13.47 -10.17
N SER A 202 -11.05 -14.54 -9.50
CA SER A 202 -11.88 -15.66 -9.07
C SER A 202 -13.09 -15.22 -8.21
N ILE A 203 -12.87 -14.40 -7.19
CA ILE A 203 -13.92 -13.91 -6.31
C ILE A 203 -14.90 -12.97 -7.03
N SER A 204 -14.37 -12.13 -7.93
CA SER A 204 -15.16 -11.19 -8.72
C SER A 204 -16.01 -11.92 -9.77
N ILE A 205 -15.46 -12.94 -10.43
CA ILE A 205 -16.21 -13.81 -11.36
C ILE A 205 -17.39 -14.49 -10.62
N ALA A 206 -17.13 -15.04 -9.43
CA ALA A 206 -18.14 -15.68 -8.63
C ALA A 206 -19.28 -14.71 -8.22
N GLY A 207 -18.94 -13.44 -7.95
CA GLY A 207 -19.93 -12.41 -7.61
C GLY A 207 -20.72 -11.88 -8.81
N TYR A 208 -20.08 -11.68 -9.96
CA TYR A 208 -20.70 -11.05 -11.14
C TYR A 208 -21.38 -12.04 -12.11
N SER A 209 -21.13 -13.34 -12.00
CA SER A 209 -21.78 -14.38 -12.84
C SER A 209 -23.22 -14.68 -12.42
N ARG A 210 -23.76 -13.94 -11.47
CA ARG A 210 -25.12 -14.05 -10.91
C ARG A 210 -25.89 -12.78 -11.12
#